data_acf8376d7b932efa3546293b5cf025ed
#
_entry.id   acf8376d7b932efa3546293b5cf025ed
#
_cell.length_a   1.000
_cell.length_b   1.000
_cell.length_c   1.000
_cell.angle_alpha   90.00
_cell.angle_beta   90.00
_cell.angle_gamma   90.00
#
_symmetry.space_group_name_H-M   'P 1'
#
loop_
_entity.id
_entity.type
_entity.pdbx_description
1 polymer ?
#
loop_
_entity_poly.entity_id
_entity_poly.type
_entity_poly.pdbx_seq_one_letter_code
_entity_poly.pdbx_strand_id
1 'polypeptide(L)'
;NRYYAIKAKQLDLKNPKVGAITVIQRFGGGLNLNVHFHTLYTDGVFHENYLGEEVFYEIIPSHDDVIAIANKLKNRLEKLLSREDEYSNGEDHSLSFIQSQSVQNKDENFLAPVKIGKYCDPPFEEFKGTRCGYIDGFSLHANVKILKQHRSALEGLCRYVLRGPLSNERISYNNGKVYLKLKRSYSDGTSHLQFTPEQFIKRIISIIPPP
;
A
#
# COMPACT_ATOMS: atom_id res chain seq x y z
N ASN A 1 7.31 -10.61 9.93
CA ASN A 1 7.85 -11.86 10.52
C ASN A 1 8.44 -11.65 11.92
N ARG A 2 9.26 -10.59 12.14
CA ARG A 2 9.97 -10.37 13.42
C ARG A 2 9.04 -10.26 14.64
N TYR A 3 7.87 -9.65 14.50
CA TYR A 3 6.87 -9.55 15.57
C TYR A 3 6.46 -10.94 16.05
N TYR A 4 6.01 -11.80 15.14
CA TYR A 4 5.57 -13.17 15.47
C TYR A 4 6.69 -14.04 16.06
N ALA A 5 7.93 -13.90 15.54
CA ALA A 5 9.09 -14.59 16.08
C ALA A 5 9.39 -14.17 17.53
N ILE A 6 9.27 -12.88 17.87
CA ILE A 6 9.45 -12.39 19.25
C ILE A 6 8.34 -12.92 20.16
N LYS A 7 7.08 -12.85 19.72
CA LYS A 7 5.95 -13.36 20.52
C LYS A 7 6.04 -14.87 20.74
N ALA A 8 6.40 -15.62 19.71
CA ALA A 8 6.61 -17.07 19.83
C ALA A 8 7.72 -17.42 20.84
N LYS A 9 8.82 -16.65 20.84
CA LYS A 9 9.88 -16.82 21.84
C LYS A 9 9.40 -16.50 23.26
N GLN A 10 8.57 -15.46 23.43
CA GLN A 10 7.98 -15.12 24.73
C GLN A 10 7.03 -16.21 25.27
N LEU A 11 6.43 -16.98 24.36
CA LEU A 11 5.52 -18.10 24.65
C LEU A 11 6.23 -19.45 24.69
N ASP A 12 7.56 -19.46 24.60
CA ASP A 12 8.41 -20.68 24.61
C ASP A 12 8.00 -21.72 23.54
N LEU A 13 7.52 -21.22 22.37
CA LEU A 13 7.14 -22.08 21.26
C LEU A 13 8.39 -22.56 20.50
N LYS A 14 8.52 -23.87 20.31
CA LYS A 14 9.68 -24.50 19.67
C LYS A 14 9.59 -24.37 18.15
N ASN A 15 10.73 -24.04 17.50
CA ASN A 15 10.89 -23.97 16.04
C ASN A 15 9.79 -23.16 15.32
N PRO A 16 9.46 -21.90 15.75
CA PRO A 16 8.34 -21.15 15.19
C PRO A 16 8.58 -20.78 13.72
N LYS A 17 7.62 -21.12 12.86
CA LYS A 17 7.59 -20.75 11.44
C LYS A 17 6.45 -19.76 11.18
N VAL A 18 6.73 -18.73 10.40
CA VAL A 18 5.78 -17.67 10.03
C VAL A 18 5.63 -17.63 8.53
N GLY A 19 4.39 -17.62 8.04
CA GLY A 19 4.07 -17.43 6.62
C GLY A 19 3.64 -15.99 6.33
N ALA A 20 4.23 -15.38 5.30
CA ALA A 20 3.80 -14.07 4.81
C ALA A 20 4.04 -13.93 3.30
N ILE A 21 3.08 -13.30 2.62
CA ILE A 21 3.20 -12.91 1.21
C ILE A 21 2.98 -11.40 1.14
N THR A 22 3.94 -10.67 0.57
CA THR A 22 3.85 -9.22 0.40
C THR A 22 3.76 -8.87 -1.08
N VAL A 23 2.82 -8.02 -1.43
CA VAL A 23 2.67 -7.42 -2.76
C VAL A 23 2.87 -5.91 -2.64
N ILE A 24 3.74 -5.36 -3.47
CA ILE A 24 4.01 -3.93 -3.54
C ILE A 24 3.09 -3.33 -4.60
N GLN A 25 2.27 -2.36 -4.21
CA GLN A 25 1.52 -1.54 -5.15
C GLN A 25 2.06 -0.11 -5.14
N ARG A 26 2.26 0.46 -6.33
CA ARG A 26 2.85 1.79 -6.50
C ARG A 26 1.84 2.85 -6.93
N PHE A 27 0.57 2.52 -7.01
CA PHE A 27 -0.46 3.38 -7.60
C PHE A 27 -1.66 3.58 -6.69
N GLY A 28 -2.15 4.81 -6.66
CA GLY A 28 -3.45 5.16 -6.08
C GLY A 28 -4.61 5.02 -7.07
N GLY A 29 -5.81 5.34 -6.62
CA GLY A 29 -7.05 5.25 -7.43
C GLY A 29 -7.05 6.13 -8.68
N GLY A 30 -6.34 7.26 -8.66
CA GLY A 30 -6.16 8.21 -9.76
C GLY A 30 -4.86 8.02 -10.54
N LEU A 31 -4.21 6.87 -10.46
CA LEU A 31 -2.89 6.58 -11.05
C LEU A 31 -1.77 7.50 -10.54
N ASN A 32 -1.95 8.13 -9.40
CA ASN A 32 -0.88 8.84 -8.72
C ASN A 32 0.10 7.83 -8.11
N LEU A 33 1.38 8.21 -8.02
CA LEU A 33 2.34 7.42 -7.28
C LEU A 33 1.91 7.36 -5.81
N ASN A 34 1.70 6.15 -5.34
CA ASN A 34 1.30 5.86 -3.97
C ASN A 34 1.83 4.49 -3.60
N VAL A 35 3.06 4.46 -3.10
CA VAL A 35 3.73 3.21 -2.73
C VAL A 35 3.14 2.67 -1.44
N HIS A 36 2.53 1.50 -1.51
CA HIS A 36 1.99 0.81 -0.35
C HIS A 36 2.12 -0.71 -0.48
N PHE A 37 2.07 -1.38 0.66
CA PHE A 37 2.32 -2.80 0.77
C PHE A 37 1.06 -3.50 1.24
N HIS A 38 0.65 -4.53 0.53
CA HIS A 38 -0.35 -5.47 0.99
C HIS A 38 0.36 -6.74 1.45
N THR A 39 0.23 -7.07 2.72
CA THR A 39 0.87 -8.28 3.26
C THR A 39 -0.19 -9.19 3.87
N LEU A 40 -0.23 -10.43 3.39
CA LEU A 40 -1.01 -11.49 3.99
C LEU A 40 -0.10 -12.27 4.94
N TYR A 41 -0.52 -12.37 6.18
CA TYR A 41 0.15 -13.16 7.21
C TYR A 41 -0.72 -14.32 7.63
N THR A 42 -0.11 -15.42 8.03
CA THR A 42 -0.76 -16.34 8.95
C THR A 42 -0.93 -15.63 10.30
N ASP A 43 -2.13 -15.63 10.89
CA ASP A 43 -2.42 -14.95 12.17
C ASP A 43 -1.77 -15.65 13.36
N GLY A 44 -0.52 -16.09 13.24
CA GLY A 44 0.20 -16.83 14.25
C GLY A 44 1.43 -17.52 13.69
N VAL A 45 1.85 -18.56 14.36
CA VAL A 45 3.02 -19.33 14.01
C VAL A 45 2.70 -20.83 13.98
N PHE A 46 3.32 -21.55 13.06
CA PHE A 46 3.43 -23.01 13.18
C PHE A 46 4.62 -23.33 14.08
N HIS A 47 4.44 -24.20 15.02
CA HIS A 47 5.49 -24.61 15.95
C HIS A 47 5.41 -26.10 16.25
N GLU A 48 6.48 -26.66 16.77
CA GLU A 48 6.56 -28.05 17.17
C GLU A 48 6.03 -28.22 18.60
N ASN A 49 5.03 -29.09 18.79
CA ASN A 49 4.52 -29.44 20.12
C ASN A 49 5.44 -30.43 20.81
N TYR A 50 5.07 -30.84 22.02
CA TYR A 50 5.86 -31.80 22.84
C TYR A 50 5.91 -33.21 22.25
N LEU A 51 5.04 -33.52 21.28
CA LEU A 51 5.05 -34.83 20.56
C LEU A 51 5.88 -34.75 19.26
N GLY A 52 6.48 -33.61 18.93
CA GLY A 52 7.20 -33.39 17.69
C GLY A 52 6.30 -33.09 16.50
N GLU A 53 5.01 -32.82 16.72
CA GLU A 53 4.06 -32.50 15.65
C GLU A 53 4.00 -31.00 15.37
N GLU A 54 3.85 -30.62 14.09
CA GLU A 54 3.68 -29.23 13.69
C GLU A 54 2.22 -28.79 13.94
N VAL A 55 2.03 -27.84 14.85
CA VAL A 55 0.72 -27.29 15.21
C VAL A 55 0.71 -25.77 15.04
N PHE A 56 -0.47 -25.21 14.77
CA PHE A 56 -0.64 -23.76 14.62
C PHE A 56 -1.05 -23.12 15.94
N TYR A 57 -0.31 -22.09 16.34
CA TYR A 57 -0.63 -21.25 17.49
C TYR A 57 -1.01 -19.84 17.02
N GLU A 58 -2.24 -19.42 17.28
CA GLU A 58 -2.76 -18.12 16.89
C GLU A 58 -2.17 -17.01 17.77
N ILE A 59 -1.69 -15.94 17.16
CA ILE A 59 -1.15 -14.76 17.83
C ILE A 59 -1.79 -13.53 17.20
N ILE A 60 -2.76 -12.94 17.89
CA ILE A 60 -3.48 -11.75 17.39
C ILE A 60 -2.80 -10.50 17.92
N PRO A 61 -2.27 -9.60 17.04
CA PRO A 61 -1.68 -8.34 17.47
C PRO A 61 -2.72 -7.46 18.18
N SER A 62 -2.35 -6.84 19.29
CA SER A 62 -3.13 -5.81 19.94
C SER A 62 -3.03 -4.48 19.14
N HIS A 63 -3.85 -3.50 19.50
CA HIS A 63 -3.73 -2.15 18.93
C HIS A 63 -2.35 -1.55 19.20
N ASP A 64 -1.84 -1.66 20.41
CA ASP A 64 -0.51 -1.16 20.80
C ASP A 64 0.62 -1.87 20.07
N ASP A 65 0.49 -3.18 19.83
CA ASP A 65 1.44 -3.91 18.99
C ASP A 65 1.51 -3.34 17.57
N VAL A 66 0.34 -3.00 16.98
CA VAL A 66 0.27 -2.43 15.63
C VAL A 66 0.92 -1.05 15.60
N ILE A 67 0.67 -0.19 16.58
CA ILE A 67 1.34 1.12 16.71
C ILE A 67 2.85 0.94 16.86
N ALA A 68 3.30 0.03 17.72
CA ALA A 68 4.72 -0.25 17.90
C ALA A 68 5.40 -0.77 16.63
N ILE A 69 4.68 -1.59 15.83
CA ILE A 69 5.16 -2.08 14.53
C ILE A 69 5.26 -0.92 13.53
N ALA A 70 4.25 -0.05 13.46
CA ALA A 70 4.22 1.11 12.56
C ALA A 70 5.39 2.05 12.85
N ASN A 71 5.66 2.37 14.13
CA ASN A 71 6.82 3.17 14.56
C ASN A 71 8.15 2.55 14.12
N LYS A 72 8.32 1.23 14.32
CA LYS A 72 9.55 0.54 13.91
C LYS A 72 9.74 0.54 12.41
N LEU A 73 8.65 0.39 11.63
CA LEU A 73 8.70 0.45 10.17
C LEU A 73 9.08 1.85 9.69
N LYS A 74 8.43 2.91 10.23
CA LYS A 74 8.77 4.30 9.96
C LYS A 74 10.27 4.55 10.17
N ASN A 75 10.78 4.31 11.38
CA ASN A 75 12.19 4.58 11.73
C ASN A 75 13.17 3.82 10.83
N ARG A 76 12.82 2.63 10.38
CA ARG A 76 13.66 1.85 9.45
C ARG A 76 13.63 2.39 8.03
N LEU A 77 12.47 2.84 7.56
CA LEU A 77 12.34 3.46 6.24
C LEU A 77 13.06 4.80 6.19
N GLU A 78 12.89 5.66 7.18
CA GLU A 78 13.61 6.93 7.28
C GLU A 78 15.14 6.72 7.27
N LYS A 79 15.62 5.72 8.02
CA LYS A 79 17.05 5.38 8.02
C LYS A 79 17.55 4.82 6.69
N LEU A 80 16.69 4.13 5.93
CA LEU A 80 17.06 3.64 4.58
C LEU A 80 17.11 4.80 3.59
N LEU A 81 16.09 5.67 3.61
CA LEU A 81 16.01 6.82 2.71
C LEU A 81 17.16 7.81 2.94
N SER A 82 17.52 8.10 4.21
CA SER A 82 18.67 8.97 4.52
C SER A 82 20.02 8.42 4.04
N ARG A 83 20.15 7.11 3.88
CA ARG A 83 21.37 6.49 3.32
C ARG A 83 21.44 6.59 1.80
N GLU A 84 20.28 6.52 1.12
CA GLU A 84 20.23 6.64 -0.35
C GLU A 84 20.57 8.07 -0.79
N ASP A 85 20.20 9.09 -0.01
CA ASP A 85 20.57 10.47 -0.28
C ASP A 85 22.10 10.69 -0.24
N GLU A 86 22.85 9.90 0.54
CA GLU A 86 24.32 9.93 0.58
C GLU A 86 24.98 9.26 -0.65
N TYR A 87 24.28 8.32 -1.32
CA TYR A 87 24.81 7.57 -2.47
C TYR A 87 24.38 8.13 -3.85
N SER A 88 23.44 9.07 -3.90
CA SER A 88 22.85 9.57 -5.17
C SER A 88 23.67 10.65 -5.88
N ASN A 89 24.99 10.64 -5.76
CA ASN A 89 25.90 11.58 -6.43
C ASN A 89 26.28 11.19 -7.86
N GLY A 90 25.50 10.44 -8.59
CA GLY A 90 25.83 10.14 -10.00
C GLY A 90 24.80 9.26 -10.69
N GLU A 91 24.28 9.82 -11.77
CA GLU A 91 23.71 9.15 -12.94
C GLU A 91 22.38 8.42 -12.79
N ASP A 92 21.43 8.93 -13.45
CA ASP A 92 20.08 8.57 -13.88
C ASP A 92 18.93 9.24 -13.12
N HIS A 93 18.96 10.57 -13.13
CA HIS A 93 17.94 11.42 -12.47
C HIS A 93 16.58 11.49 -13.18
N SER A 94 16.43 10.94 -14.39
CA SER A 94 15.22 11.18 -15.18
C SER A 94 13.98 10.48 -14.61
N LEU A 95 14.09 9.20 -14.23
CA LEU A 95 12.97 8.44 -13.65
C LEU A 95 12.70 8.82 -12.20
N SER A 96 13.74 8.96 -11.39
CA SER A 96 13.62 9.43 -10.01
C SER A 96 13.11 10.87 -9.94
N PHE A 97 13.53 11.74 -10.88
CA PHE A 97 13.00 13.08 -10.99
C PHE A 97 11.51 13.10 -11.37
N ILE A 98 11.09 12.33 -12.37
CA ILE A 98 9.66 12.19 -12.72
C ILE A 98 8.84 11.62 -11.56
N GLN A 99 9.40 10.65 -10.83
CA GLN A 99 8.76 10.07 -9.66
C GLN A 99 8.65 11.08 -8.50
N SER A 100 9.72 11.85 -8.24
CA SER A 100 9.71 12.90 -7.21
C SER A 100 8.72 14.01 -7.54
N GLN A 101 8.65 14.41 -8.80
CA GLN A 101 7.66 15.39 -9.29
C GLN A 101 6.22 14.90 -9.09
N SER A 102 5.96 13.60 -9.21
CA SER A 102 4.62 13.07 -8.99
C SER A 102 4.22 13.02 -7.51
N VAL A 103 5.18 13.05 -6.60
CA VAL A 103 4.98 13.10 -5.14
C VAL A 103 4.94 14.53 -4.62
N GLN A 104 5.80 15.41 -5.18
CA GLN A 104 5.99 16.78 -4.68
C GLN A 104 5.08 17.83 -5.33
N ASN A 105 4.12 17.45 -6.20
CA ASN A 105 3.28 18.40 -6.93
C ASN A 105 2.61 19.45 -6.04
N LYS A 106 3.40 20.45 -5.65
CA LYS A 106 2.92 21.76 -5.21
C LYS A 106 2.64 22.70 -6.41
N ASP A 107 3.17 22.39 -7.60
CA ASP A 107 2.84 23.10 -8.82
C ASP A 107 1.65 22.43 -9.51
N GLU A 108 0.46 22.92 -9.18
CA GLU A 108 -0.84 22.39 -9.61
C GLU A 108 -1.07 22.35 -11.13
N ASN A 109 -0.17 22.92 -11.95
CA ASN A 109 -0.49 23.23 -13.34
C ASN A 109 0.05 22.26 -14.40
N PHE A 110 1.02 21.39 -14.10
CA PHE A 110 1.67 20.62 -15.18
C PHE A 110 1.24 19.15 -15.31
N LEU A 111 0.85 18.49 -14.22
CA LEU A 111 0.47 17.06 -14.21
C LEU A 111 -0.88 16.77 -13.53
N ALA A 112 -1.54 17.78 -13.00
CA ALA A 112 -2.80 17.57 -12.31
C ALA A 112 -3.92 17.22 -13.31
N PRO A 113 -4.63 16.09 -13.12
CA PRO A 113 -5.79 15.78 -13.94
C PRO A 113 -6.94 16.75 -13.62
N VAL A 114 -7.71 17.11 -14.64
CA VAL A 114 -8.97 17.82 -14.41
C VAL A 114 -9.93 16.90 -13.68
N LYS A 115 -10.41 17.33 -12.53
CA LYS A 115 -11.44 16.64 -11.77
C LYS A 115 -12.82 16.96 -12.33
N ILE A 116 -13.63 15.94 -12.54
CA ILE A 116 -15.01 16.10 -13.01
C ILE A 116 -15.94 15.65 -11.90
N GLY A 117 -16.75 16.56 -11.35
CA GLY A 117 -17.67 16.37 -10.24
C GLY A 117 -17.75 17.63 -9.36
N LYS A 118 -18.58 17.60 -8.33
CA LYS A 118 -18.66 18.70 -7.34
C LYS A 118 -17.45 18.69 -6.42
N TYR A 119 -16.90 19.87 -6.15
CA TYR A 119 -15.74 20.07 -5.31
C TYR A 119 -16.15 20.31 -3.85
N CYS A 120 -15.66 19.47 -2.94
CA CYS A 120 -15.66 19.70 -1.50
C CYS A 120 -14.33 19.15 -0.96
N ASP A 121 -13.58 19.92 -0.20
CA ASP A 121 -12.35 19.42 0.43
C ASP A 121 -12.68 18.27 1.37
N PRO A 122 -12.06 17.11 1.21
CA PRO A 122 -12.26 16.01 2.13
C PRO A 122 -11.60 16.34 3.47
N PRO A 123 -12.30 16.18 4.60
CA PRO A 123 -11.62 16.09 5.87
C PRO A 123 -10.68 14.88 5.83
N PHE A 124 -9.44 15.04 6.29
CA PHE A 124 -8.57 13.92 6.60
C PHE A 124 -9.28 13.03 7.61
N GLU A 125 -9.86 11.92 7.17
CA GLU A 125 -10.38 10.93 8.09
C GLU A 125 -9.18 10.23 8.74
N GLU A 126 -8.94 10.53 10.00
CA GLU A 126 -8.12 9.67 10.85
C GLU A 126 -8.72 8.26 10.78
N PHE A 127 -7.89 7.26 10.41
CA PHE A 127 -8.30 5.87 10.41
C PHE A 127 -8.66 5.45 11.84
N LYS A 128 -9.91 5.66 12.24
CA LYS A 128 -10.47 5.23 13.51
C LYS A 128 -10.87 3.77 13.39
N GLY A 129 -9.95 2.87 13.74
CA GLY A 129 -10.22 1.44 13.77
C GLY A 129 -9.32 0.73 14.79
N THR A 130 -9.81 -0.37 15.35
CA THR A 130 -8.98 -1.27 16.13
C THR A 130 -7.85 -1.81 15.23
N ARG A 131 -6.63 -1.90 15.74
CA ARG A 131 -5.44 -2.37 15.00
C ARG A 131 -5.09 -1.56 13.74
N CYS A 132 -5.25 -0.25 13.84
CA CYS A 132 -4.77 0.71 12.85
C CYS A 132 -3.82 1.70 13.52
N GLY A 133 -2.63 1.91 12.97
CA GLY A 133 -1.65 2.88 13.43
C GLY A 133 -1.39 3.92 12.35
N TYR A 134 -1.43 5.19 12.71
CA TYR A 134 -1.02 6.31 11.87
C TYR A 134 0.04 7.13 12.59
N ILE A 135 1.21 7.33 11.98
CA ILE A 135 2.35 7.99 12.58
C ILE A 135 3.09 8.79 11.51
N ASP A 136 3.08 10.11 11.59
CA ASP A 136 3.83 11.02 10.73
C ASP A 136 3.76 10.66 9.23
N GLY A 137 2.57 10.44 8.71
CA GLY A 137 2.35 10.08 7.30
C GLY A 137 2.43 8.58 6.98
N PHE A 138 2.93 7.75 7.92
CA PHE A 138 2.91 6.30 7.79
C PHE A 138 1.65 5.71 8.39
N SER A 139 1.01 4.80 7.66
CA SER A 139 -0.16 4.08 8.15
C SER A 139 0.02 2.58 8.07
N LEU A 140 -0.40 1.87 9.11
CA LEU A 140 -0.46 0.42 9.15
C LEU A 140 -1.87 -0.01 9.54
N HIS A 141 -2.50 -0.78 8.69
CA HIS A 141 -3.84 -1.31 8.90
C HIS A 141 -3.78 -2.83 8.99
N ALA A 142 -4.14 -3.41 10.13
CA ALA A 142 -4.06 -4.85 10.42
C ALA A 142 -5.39 -5.42 10.92
N ASN A 143 -6.54 -4.86 10.50
CA ASN A 143 -7.85 -5.25 11.01
C ASN A 143 -8.61 -6.25 10.12
N VAL A 144 -8.05 -6.62 8.96
CA VAL A 144 -8.69 -7.60 8.07
C VAL A 144 -8.23 -9.00 8.45
N LYS A 145 -9.18 -9.88 8.78
CA LYS A 145 -8.95 -11.30 9.05
C LYS A 145 -9.90 -12.14 8.20
N ILE A 146 -9.37 -13.19 7.59
CA ILE A 146 -10.15 -14.17 6.84
C ILE A 146 -9.97 -15.53 7.49
N LEU A 147 -11.08 -16.12 7.91
CA LEU A 147 -11.07 -17.44 8.54
C LEU A 147 -10.80 -18.53 7.50
N LYS A 148 -10.15 -19.64 7.94
CA LYS A 148 -9.72 -20.75 7.08
C LYS A 148 -10.83 -21.37 6.21
N GLN A 149 -12.09 -21.35 6.68
CA GLN A 149 -13.24 -21.88 5.96
C GLN A 149 -13.78 -20.94 4.87
N HIS A 150 -13.36 -19.66 4.85
CA HIS A 150 -13.85 -18.67 3.90
C HIS A 150 -12.92 -18.53 2.69
N ARG A 151 -12.76 -19.62 1.92
CA ARG A 151 -11.86 -19.68 0.76
C ARG A 151 -12.20 -18.65 -0.32
N SER A 152 -13.48 -18.41 -0.59
CA SER A 152 -13.92 -17.39 -1.56
C SER A 152 -13.54 -15.96 -1.14
N ALA A 153 -13.59 -15.66 0.15
CA ALA A 153 -13.14 -14.36 0.67
C ALA A 153 -11.61 -14.20 0.52
N LEU A 154 -10.84 -15.28 0.75
CA LEU A 154 -9.40 -15.28 0.52
C LEU A 154 -9.07 -15.08 -0.96
N GLU A 155 -9.75 -15.77 -1.86
CA GLU A 155 -9.60 -15.58 -3.29
C GLU A 155 -9.91 -14.14 -3.71
N GLY A 156 -11.02 -13.58 -3.22
CA GLY A 156 -11.39 -12.19 -3.45
C GLY A 156 -10.32 -11.20 -2.98
N LEU A 157 -9.72 -11.44 -1.80
CA LEU A 157 -8.62 -10.63 -1.28
C LEU A 157 -7.37 -10.77 -2.16
N CYS A 158 -6.99 -11.97 -2.58
CA CYS A 158 -5.87 -12.19 -3.48
C CYS A 158 -6.07 -11.46 -4.81
N ARG A 159 -7.25 -11.56 -5.43
CA ARG A 159 -7.59 -10.81 -6.65
C ARG A 159 -7.51 -9.29 -6.44
N TYR A 160 -7.95 -8.80 -5.29
CA TYR A 160 -7.86 -7.39 -4.94
C TYR A 160 -6.41 -6.92 -4.83
N VAL A 161 -5.56 -7.69 -4.16
CA VAL A 161 -4.15 -7.34 -3.90
C VAL A 161 -3.31 -7.44 -5.17
N LEU A 162 -3.58 -8.41 -6.05
CA LEU A 162 -2.85 -8.65 -7.30
C LEU A 162 -3.35 -7.83 -8.49
N ARG A 163 -4.38 -7.01 -8.33
CA ARG A 163 -4.92 -6.21 -9.44
C ARG A 163 -3.91 -5.21 -9.98
N GLY A 164 -3.90 -5.05 -11.31
CA GLY A 164 -3.15 -3.99 -11.98
C GLY A 164 -3.73 -2.58 -11.75
N PRO A 165 -2.99 -1.53 -12.11
CA PRO A 165 -3.41 -0.13 -11.98
C PRO A 165 -4.60 0.21 -12.87
N LEU A 166 -4.69 -0.40 -14.04
CA LEU A 166 -5.65 -0.09 -15.09
C LEU A 166 -6.56 -1.28 -15.37
N SER A 167 -7.78 -0.99 -15.79
CA SER A 167 -8.68 -1.90 -16.49
C SER A 167 -9.31 -1.16 -17.66
N ASN A 168 -9.55 -1.84 -18.77
CA ASN A 168 -10.10 -1.24 -20.00
C ASN A 168 -11.44 -0.55 -19.76
N GLU A 169 -12.26 -1.09 -18.84
CA GLU A 169 -13.57 -0.54 -18.49
C GLU A 169 -13.50 0.85 -17.82
N ARG A 170 -12.32 1.24 -17.34
CA ARG A 170 -12.13 2.50 -16.63
C ARG A 170 -11.55 3.61 -17.49
N ILE A 171 -11.11 3.29 -18.70
CA ILE A 171 -10.44 4.23 -19.58
C ILE A 171 -11.32 4.47 -20.79
N SER A 172 -11.51 5.73 -21.13
CA SER A 172 -12.13 6.11 -22.41
C SER A 172 -11.35 7.28 -23.04
N TYR A 173 -11.39 7.34 -24.36
CA TYR A 173 -10.77 8.41 -25.13
C TYR A 173 -11.84 9.13 -25.93
N ASN A 174 -11.96 10.43 -25.78
CA ASN A 174 -12.92 11.25 -26.48
C ASN A 174 -12.37 12.67 -26.66
N ASN A 175 -12.59 13.26 -27.84
CA ASN A 175 -12.20 14.64 -28.17
C ASN A 175 -10.75 15.00 -27.79
N GLY A 176 -9.79 14.09 -28.07
CA GLY A 176 -8.38 14.32 -27.79
C GLY A 176 -8.01 14.23 -26.30
N LYS A 177 -8.91 13.75 -25.45
CA LYS A 177 -8.69 13.59 -24.00
C LYS A 177 -8.89 12.15 -23.55
N VAL A 178 -8.12 11.75 -22.55
CA VAL A 178 -8.23 10.47 -21.86
C VAL A 178 -9.03 10.68 -20.57
N TYR A 179 -10.05 9.89 -20.36
CA TYR A 179 -10.86 9.90 -19.15
C TYR A 179 -10.62 8.62 -18.36
N LEU A 180 -10.29 8.77 -17.08
CA LEU A 180 -10.12 7.68 -16.14
C LEU A 180 -11.26 7.71 -15.13
N LYS A 181 -12.14 6.71 -15.19
CA LYS A 181 -13.19 6.51 -14.18
C LYS A 181 -12.58 6.06 -12.86
N LEU A 182 -12.87 6.77 -11.79
CA LEU A 182 -12.46 6.39 -10.43
C LEU A 182 -13.27 5.17 -9.95
N LYS A 183 -12.64 4.30 -9.18
CA LYS A 183 -13.35 3.13 -8.57
C LYS A 183 -14.38 3.56 -7.54
N ARG A 184 -14.07 4.62 -6.81
CA ARG A 184 -14.97 5.33 -5.90
C ARG A 184 -14.80 6.81 -6.19
N SER A 185 -15.89 7.54 -6.24
CA SER A 185 -15.83 9.00 -6.33
C SER A 185 -15.09 9.55 -5.12
N TYR A 186 -14.37 10.64 -5.30
CA TYR A 186 -13.80 11.37 -4.18
C TYR A 186 -14.92 11.99 -3.33
N SER A 187 -14.59 12.43 -2.13
CA SER A 187 -15.55 13.07 -1.22
C SER A 187 -16.13 14.38 -1.80
N ASP A 188 -15.38 15.02 -2.72
CA ASP A 188 -15.83 16.19 -3.48
C ASP A 188 -16.79 15.84 -4.63
N GLY A 189 -17.15 14.57 -4.81
CA GLY A 189 -18.01 14.08 -5.89
C GLY A 189 -17.29 13.84 -7.22
N THR A 190 -15.97 14.03 -7.31
CA THR A 190 -15.17 13.73 -8.51
C THR A 190 -15.29 12.24 -8.85
N SER A 191 -15.83 11.91 -10.01
CA SER A 191 -16.02 10.52 -10.47
C SER A 191 -15.04 10.11 -11.57
N HIS A 192 -14.50 11.07 -12.30
CA HIS A 192 -13.56 10.87 -13.40
C HIS A 192 -12.42 11.86 -13.31
N LEU A 193 -11.26 11.44 -13.81
CA LEU A 193 -10.10 12.31 -14.04
C LEU A 193 -9.90 12.44 -15.55
N GLN A 194 -9.67 13.66 -16.03
CA GLN A 194 -9.42 13.95 -17.42
C GLN A 194 -7.95 14.33 -17.60
N PHE A 195 -7.31 13.76 -18.60
CA PHE A 195 -5.91 13.98 -18.95
C PHE A 195 -5.75 14.33 -20.43
N THR A 196 -4.68 15.04 -20.78
CA THR A 196 -4.15 14.93 -22.14
C THR A 196 -3.49 13.57 -22.31
N PRO A 197 -3.33 13.05 -23.55
CA PRO A 197 -2.61 11.79 -23.78
C PRO A 197 -1.21 11.79 -23.17
N GLU A 198 -0.50 12.89 -23.28
CA GLU A 198 0.84 13.05 -22.71
C GLU A 198 0.83 12.97 -21.17
N GLN A 199 -0.08 13.70 -20.51
CA GLN A 199 -0.24 13.64 -19.06
C GLN A 199 -0.56 12.21 -18.59
N PHE A 200 -1.41 11.50 -19.35
CA PHE A 200 -1.78 10.13 -19.01
C PHE A 200 -0.58 9.17 -19.11
N ILE A 201 0.23 9.29 -20.17
CA ILE A 201 1.45 8.48 -20.34
C ILE A 201 2.46 8.78 -19.23
N LYS A 202 2.73 10.06 -18.94
CA LYS A 202 3.63 10.46 -17.83
C LYS A 202 3.16 9.88 -16.50
N ARG A 203 1.86 9.86 -16.26
CA ARG A 203 1.25 9.27 -15.06
C ARG A 203 1.49 7.76 -14.97
N ILE A 204 1.37 7.05 -16.08
CA ILE A 204 1.67 5.60 -16.13
C ILE A 204 3.15 5.35 -15.88
N ILE A 205 4.04 6.10 -16.53
CA ILE A 205 5.49 5.94 -16.36
C ILE A 205 5.90 6.12 -14.91
N SER A 206 5.31 7.09 -14.21
CA SER A 206 5.64 7.37 -12.80
C SER A 206 5.37 6.21 -11.83
N ILE A 207 4.47 5.30 -12.19
CA ILE A 207 4.13 4.13 -11.33
C ILE A 207 4.91 2.86 -11.71
N ILE A 208 5.65 2.86 -12.82
CA ILE A 208 6.51 1.75 -13.21
C ILE A 208 7.76 1.76 -12.32
N PRO A 209 8.16 0.59 -11.76
CA PRO A 209 9.42 0.51 -11.01
C PRO A 209 10.60 0.89 -11.92
N PRO A 210 11.64 1.53 -11.39
CA PRO A 210 12.91 1.65 -12.11
C PRO A 210 13.50 0.25 -12.35
N PRO A 211 14.31 0.08 -13.39
CA PRO A 211 14.99 -1.18 -13.71
C PRO A 211 15.94 -1.62 -12.60
#